data_7fccf6ce863d98b84a196151c7e46408
#
_entry.id   7fccf6ce863d98b84a196151c7e46408
#
_cell.length_a   1.000
_cell.length_b   1.000
_cell.length_c   1.000
_cell.angle_alpha   90.00
_cell.angle_beta   90.00
_cell.angle_gamma   90.00
#
_symmetry.space_group_name_H-M   'P 1'
#
loop_
_entity.id
_entity.type
_entity.pdbx_description
1 polymer ?
#
loop_
_entity_poly.entity_id
_entity_poly.type
_entity_poly.pdbx_seq_one_letter_code
_entity_poly.pdbx_strand_id
1 'polypeptide(L)'
;MSLKKRIIAALTALALLILPLAACGGKGNGTATSDAPVTDLPDTRIDLASYTIVRGERSSAYVTNAARNLRNEIKDRFGVEPAISDDWLTEGDYTSERVAALPEILIGSTNRPESEKGAEGLGKNEWRVSTAGKKIVISGGSDIATGAAVNAFLGALSGAEKTDGGLMLDLAGLALSGTSETRYLVGLTDQKNSTVRVCDLAGGSVSVADSIWSRKYEYYNIADTRLREYNGREVVLAAYGGNSASMVSFDDKKEELWRTDLTASNPHACELIPCGVIAVAASTGGEIRFFDAAGNGKTYVAEKLEDSHGLLWDPAAGVLWAVGRTVLTAYEVTFDGGKITVTERRDLRTAIPSDWAHDLQPYYGNTDRMWVTTGSAVYVYSKSQKKFLTDYPGAAKIQRKNVKGIGNFEDGSVVLITPDGGFKTWTGRDLDFYAADGGSYLYISVKSTDGGFYKVRAWNKNYQ
;
A
#
# COMPACT_ATOMS: atom_id res chain seq x y z
N MET A 1 -23.75 -30.16 26.87
CA MET A 1 -23.65 -31.06 25.70
C MET A 1 -22.80 -30.42 24.62
N SER A 2 -21.75 -31.11 24.29
CA SER A 2 -20.64 -30.72 23.42
C SER A 2 -21.04 -30.63 21.94
N LEU A 3 -20.58 -29.62 21.24
CA LEU A 3 -20.50 -29.66 19.78
C LEU A 3 -19.06 -29.34 19.34
N LYS A 4 -18.26 -30.38 19.27
CA LYS A 4 -16.95 -30.42 18.55
C LYS A 4 -17.20 -30.86 17.12
N LYS A 5 -16.31 -30.39 16.22
CA LYS A 5 -15.95 -30.84 14.86
C LYS A 5 -16.70 -30.20 13.69
N ARG A 6 -15.89 -29.42 12.90
CA ARG A 6 -15.44 -29.83 11.56
C ARG A 6 -14.44 -28.80 10.99
N ILE A 7 -13.16 -29.16 11.09
CA ILE A 7 -12.10 -28.60 10.25
C ILE A 7 -12.05 -29.53 9.04
N ILE A 8 -12.27 -29.02 7.82
CA ILE A 8 -12.02 -29.73 6.57
C ILE A 8 -10.81 -29.06 5.94
N ALA A 9 -9.67 -29.74 6.01
CA ALA A 9 -8.50 -29.44 5.23
C ALA A 9 -8.72 -29.99 3.80
N ALA A 10 -8.68 -29.12 2.80
CA ALA A 10 -8.64 -29.54 1.39
C ALA A 10 -7.18 -29.76 0.98
N LEU A 11 -6.74 -31.01 1.01
CA LEU A 11 -5.54 -31.49 0.35
C LEU A 11 -5.90 -31.79 -1.11
N THR A 12 -5.41 -31.02 -2.06
CA THR A 12 -5.44 -31.37 -3.48
C THR A 12 -4.27 -32.33 -3.78
N ALA A 13 -4.61 -33.57 -4.01
CA ALA A 13 -3.68 -34.60 -4.43
C ALA A 13 -3.38 -34.45 -5.93
N LEU A 14 -2.09 -34.29 -6.26
CA LEU A 14 -1.56 -34.38 -7.62
C LEU A 14 -1.48 -35.86 -8.01
N ALA A 15 -2.33 -36.28 -8.93
CA ALA A 15 -2.31 -37.65 -9.46
C ALA A 15 -1.19 -37.82 -10.49
N LEU A 16 -0.14 -38.58 -10.14
CA LEU A 16 0.82 -39.13 -11.10
C LEU A 16 0.14 -40.26 -11.89
N LEU A 17 0.01 -40.10 -13.19
CA LEU A 17 -0.34 -41.18 -14.10
C LEU A 17 0.93 -42.05 -14.35
N ILE A 18 0.96 -43.21 -13.72
CA ILE A 18 1.90 -44.29 -14.05
C ILE A 18 1.20 -45.23 -15.06
N LEU A 19 1.70 -45.27 -16.28
CA LEU A 19 1.33 -46.26 -17.28
C LEU A 19 2.15 -47.54 -17.05
N PRO A 20 1.53 -48.74 -17.03
CA PRO A 20 2.30 -49.98 -16.92
C PRO A 20 2.86 -50.40 -18.28
N LEU A 21 4.17 -50.62 -18.37
CA LEU A 21 4.79 -51.32 -19.46
C LEU A 21 4.49 -52.82 -19.31
N ALA A 22 3.82 -53.38 -20.29
CA ALA A 22 3.67 -54.83 -20.42
C ALA A 22 4.96 -55.43 -21.01
N ALA A 23 5.55 -56.35 -20.29
CA ALA A 23 6.68 -57.13 -20.74
C ALA A 23 6.19 -58.30 -21.63
N CYS A 24 6.65 -58.36 -22.88
CA CYS A 24 6.64 -59.60 -23.66
C CYS A 24 8.08 -60.04 -23.90
N GLY A 25 8.40 -61.21 -23.39
CA GLY A 25 9.70 -61.83 -23.60
C GLY A 25 9.88 -62.38 -25.01
N GLY A 26 11.09 -62.22 -25.55
CA GLY A 26 11.56 -62.85 -26.73
C GLY A 26 13.09 -62.96 -26.70
N LYS A 27 13.63 -64.21 -26.65
CA LYS A 27 15.04 -64.49 -26.74
C LYS A 27 15.52 -64.26 -28.17
N GLY A 28 16.57 -63.46 -28.31
CA GLY A 28 17.29 -63.30 -29.55
C GLY A 28 18.69 -62.76 -29.28
N ASN A 29 19.72 -63.60 -29.43
CA ASN A 29 21.13 -63.21 -29.46
C ASN A 29 21.39 -62.38 -30.72
N GLY A 30 21.89 -61.15 -30.50
CA GLY A 30 22.40 -60.30 -31.56
C GLY A 30 23.19 -59.21 -30.99
N THR A 31 24.50 -59.22 -30.99
CA THR A 31 25.40 -58.11 -30.75
C THR A 31 25.18 -57.04 -31.80
N ALA A 32 24.50 -55.98 -31.46
CA ALA A 32 24.47 -54.77 -32.26
C ALA A 32 24.92 -53.64 -31.30
N THR A 33 26.09 -53.10 -31.52
CA THR A 33 26.55 -51.81 -31.05
C THR A 33 25.69 -50.76 -31.72
N SER A 34 24.70 -50.23 -31.01
CA SER A 34 24.00 -49.03 -31.45
C SER A 34 24.54 -47.85 -30.64
N ASP A 35 25.51 -47.15 -31.22
CA ASP A 35 25.79 -45.78 -30.91
C ASP A 35 24.56 -44.94 -31.35
N ALA A 36 23.54 -44.86 -30.49
CA ALA A 36 22.57 -43.79 -30.58
C ALA A 36 23.29 -42.52 -30.10
N PRO A 37 23.24 -41.42 -30.86
CA PRO A 37 23.81 -40.17 -30.36
C PRO A 37 23.05 -39.79 -29.08
N VAL A 38 23.77 -39.78 -27.96
CA VAL A 38 23.32 -39.08 -26.74
C VAL A 38 23.22 -37.64 -27.18
N THR A 39 22.02 -37.18 -27.45
CA THR A 39 21.75 -35.74 -27.55
C THR A 39 22.02 -35.19 -26.17
N ASP A 40 23.19 -34.60 -25.94
CA ASP A 40 23.48 -33.78 -24.79
C ASP A 40 22.43 -32.66 -24.80
N LEU A 41 21.45 -32.76 -23.91
CA LEU A 41 20.62 -31.62 -23.59
C LEU A 41 21.56 -30.53 -23.11
N PRO A 42 21.40 -29.28 -23.58
CA PRO A 42 22.28 -28.19 -23.11
C PRO A 42 22.27 -28.18 -21.60
N ASP A 43 23.46 -28.14 -20.98
CA ASP A 43 23.61 -28.07 -19.55
C ASP A 43 22.94 -26.77 -19.09
N THR A 44 21.78 -26.93 -18.45
CA THR A 44 20.98 -25.81 -17.91
C THR A 44 21.43 -25.41 -16.52
N ARG A 45 22.43 -26.12 -15.97
CA ARG A 45 22.97 -25.83 -14.63
C ARG A 45 23.97 -24.68 -14.68
N ILE A 46 23.76 -23.70 -13.82
CA ILE A 46 24.62 -22.53 -13.67
C ILE A 46 25.17 -22.45 -12.23
N ASP A 47 26.35 -21.84 -12.09
CA ASP A 47 26.87 -21.46 -10.78
C ASP A 47 26.53 -19.99 -10.48
N LEU A 48 25.63 -19.76 -9.52
CA LEU A 48 25.21 -18.42 -9.09
C LEU A 48 26.36 -17.61 -8.49
N ALA A 49 27.44 -18.22 -8.03
CA ALA A 49 28.63 -17.50 -7.56
C ALA A 49 29.28 -16.66 -8.67
N SER A 50 29.10 -17.05 -9.93
CA SER A 50 29.61 -16.33 -11.09
C SER A 50 28.71 -15.20 -11.59
N TYR A 51 27.48 -15.06 -11.00
CA TYR A 51 26.51 -14.08 -11.43
C TYR A 51 26.66 -12.76 -10.71
N THR A 52 26.39 -11.68 -11.43
CA THR A 52 26.24 -10.34 -10.85
C THR A 52 24.77 -9.98 -10.75
N ILE A 53 24.33 -9.56 -9.60
CA ILE A 53 22.98 -8.97 -9.39
C ILE A 53 23.03 -7.55 -9.91
N VAL A 54 22.21 -7.25 -10.94
CA VAL A 54 22.15 -5.94 -11.62
C VAL A 54 20.79 -5.31 -11.42
N ARG A 55 20.76 -4.07 -10.96
CA ARG A 55 19.57 -3.23 -10.89
C ARG A 55 19.76 -1.98 -11.73
N GLY A 56 18.68 -1.30 -12.10
CA GLY A 56 18.79 -0.02 -12.78
C GLY A 56 19.51 1.04 -11.91
N GLU A 57 20.34 1.89 -12.52
CA GLU A 57 20.98 3.03 -11.84
C GLU A 57 19.95 3.91 -11.12
N ARG A 58 18.78 4.11 -11.77
CA ARG A 58 17.66 4.93 -11.27
C ARG A 58 16.59 4.12 -10.53
N SER A 59 16.89 2.91 -10.13
CA SER A 59 15.96 2.10 -9.33
C SER A 59 15.58 2.83 -8.04
N SER A 60 14.34 2.63 -7.62
CA SER A 60 13.87 3.11 -6.31
C SER A 60 14.67 2.49 -5.17
N ALA A 61 14.57 3.09 -3.99
CA ALA A 61 15.15 2.52 -2.78
C ALA A 61 14.58 1.12 -2.48
N TYR A 62 13.31 0.88 -2.82
CA TYR A 62 12.66 -0.42 -2.64
C TYR A 62 13.32 -1.51 -3.50
N VAL A 63 13.44 -1.30 -4.81
CA VAL A 63 14.11 -2.24 -5.72
C VAL A 63 15.59 -2.41 -5.38
N THR A 64 16.28 -1.33 -5.00
CA THR A 64 17.67 -1.39 -4.54
C THR A 64 17.84 -2.26 -3.30
N ASN A 65 16.90 -2.17 -2.35
CA ASN A 65 16.91 -3.04 -1.17
C ASN A 65 16.55 -4.49 -1.51
N ALA A 66 15.59 -4.72 -2.40
CA ALA A 66 15.25 -6.06 -2.86
C ALA A 66 16.49 -6.76 -3.47
N ALA A 67 17.29 -6.04 -4.25
CA ALA A 67 18.56 -6.56 -4.79
C ALA A 67 19.57 -6.88 -3.70
N ARG A 68 19.71 -6.01 -2.69
CA ARG A 68 20.60 -6.27 -1.52
C ARG A 68 20.14 -7.45 -0.69
N ASN A 69 18.83 -7.56 -0.46
CA ASN A 69 18.24 -8.68 0.27
C ASN A 69 18.50 -9.98 -0.46
N LEU A 70 18.33 -10.03 -1.78
CA LEU A 70 18.66 -11.22 -2.55
C LEU A 70 20.11 -11.66 -2.32
N ARG A 71 21.08 -10.73 -2.43
CA ARG A 71 22.48 -11.04 -2.17
C ARG A 71 22.71 -11.55 -0.75
N ASN A 72 22.16 -10.86 0.24
CA ASN A 72 22.35 -11.19 1.65
C ASN A 72 21.74 -12.56 1.98
N GLU A 73 20.55 -12.87 1.50
CA GLU A 73 19.89 -14.15 1.70
C GLU A 73 20.69 -15.30 1.04
N ILE A 74 21.25 -15.08 -0.16
CA ILE A 74 22.12 -16.08 -0.80
C ILE A 74 23.38 -16.30 0.06
N LYS A 75 23.98 -15.22 0.56
CA LYS A 75 25.13 -15.31 1.44
C LYS A 75 24.83 -16.05 2.74
N ASP A 76 23.74 -15.68 3.41
CA ASP A 76 23.39 -16.23 4.72
C ASP A 76 22.99 -17.72 4.64
N ARG A 77 22.24 -18.09 3.60
CA ARG A 77 21.77 -19.49 3.42
C ARG A 77 22.86 -20.42 2.85
N PHE A 78 23.65 -19.91 1.92
CA PHE A 78 24.54 -20.78 1.13
C PHE A 78 26.03 -20.45 1.31
N GLY A 79 26.38 -19.31 1.92
CA GLY A 79 27.76 -18.87 2.09
C GLY A 79 28.41 -18.34 0.79
N VAL A 80 27.62 -18.11 -0.24
CA VAL A 80 28.01 -17.55 -1.55
C VAL A 80 27.59 -16.08 -1.58
N GLU A 81 28.46 -15.17 -1.98
CA GLU A 81 28.17 -13.74 -2.05
C GLU A 81 28.26 -13.26 -3.51
N PRO A 82 27.17 -13.23 -4.28
CA PRO A 82 27.18 -12.69 -5.64
C PRO A 82 27.55 -11.20 -5.64
N ALA A 83 28.25 -10.75 -6.68
CA ALA A 83 28.47 -9.32 -6.87
C ALA A 83 27.14 -8.60 -7.08
N ILE A 84 27.08 -7.31 -6.67
CA ILE A 84 25.93 -6.44 -6.92
C ILE A 84 26.41 -5.14 -7.58
N SER A 85 25.72 -4.71 -8.62
CA SER A 85 26.05 -3.52 -9.42
C SER A 85 24.76 -2.79 -9.85
N ASP A 86 24.91 -1.55 -10.29
CA ASP A 86 23.92 -0.92 -11.16
C ASP A 86 24.16 -1.32 -12.62
N ASP A 87 23.27 -0.87 -13.50
CA ASP A 87 23.25 -1.27 -14.90
C ASP A 87 24.13 -0.39 -15.82
N TRP A 88 24.83 0.60 -15.26
CA TRP A 88 25.70 1.49 -16.03
C TRP A 88 26.93 0.75 -16.57
N LEU A 89 27.28 1.02 -17.81
CA LEU A 89 28.48 0.48 -18.45
C LEU A 89 29.26 1.61 -19.12
N THR A 90 30.58 1.61 -18.96
CA THR A 90 31.49 2.62 -19.49
C THR A 90 31.39 2.77 -21.00
N GLU A 91 31.25 1.66 -21.71
CA GLU A 91 31.18 1.63 -23.18
C GLU A 91 29.85 2.11 -23.74
N GLY A 92 28.78 2.15 -22.92
CA GLY A 92 27.46 2.60 -23.34
C GLY A 92 26.72 1.67 -24.33
N ASP A 93 27.34 0.58 -24.73
CA ASP A 93 26.71 -0.41 -25.65
C ASP A 93 26.06 -1.53 -24.85
N TYR A 94 24.79 -1.35 -24.56
CA TYR A 94 23.98 -2.29 -23.77
C TYR A 94 23.38 -3.44 -24.56
N THR A 95 23.52 -3.41 -25.89
CA THR A 95 22.92 -4.39 -26.81
C THR A 95 23.96 -5.31 -27.44
N SER A 96 25.25 -5.13 -27.14
CA SER A 96 26.32 -5.95 -27.72
C SER A 96 26.21 -7.42 -27.32
N GLU A 97 26.70 -8.32 -28.18
CA GLU A 97 26.80 -9.75 -27.89
C GLU A 97 27.60 -10.02 -26.61
N ARG A 98 28.60 -9.18 -26.31
CA ARG A 98 29.38 -9.27 -25.09
C ARG A 98 28.51 -9.04 -23.86
N VAL A 99 27.63 -8.02 -23.87
CA VAL A 99 26.73 -7.72 -22.76
C VAL A 99 25.63 -8.77 -22.66
N ALA A 100 25.10 -9.25 -23.77
CA ALA A 100 24.12 -10.34 -23.77
C ALA A 100 24.68 -11.64 -23.17
N ALA A 101 26.00 -11.88 -23.28
CA ALA A 101 26.67 -13.06 -22.74
C ALA A 101 27.04 -12.96 -21.25
N LEU A 102 26.88 -11.80 -20.58
CA LEU A 102 27.19 -11.64 -19.15
C LEU A 102 26.23 -12.46 -18.29
N PRO A 103 26.75 -13.22 -17.28
CA PRO A 103 25.92 -13.90 -16.31
C PRO A 103 25.38 -12.88 -15.30
N GLU A 104 24.13 -12.44 -15.49
CA GLU A 104 23.50 -11.40 -14.68
C GLU A 104 22.14 -11.86 -14.15
N ILE A 105 21.83 -11.45 -12.91
CA ILE A 105 20.48 -11.48 -12.34
C ILE A 105 19.94 -10.06 -12.43
N LEU A 106 19.07 -9.81 -13.40
CA LEU A 106 18.48 -8.49 -13.64
C LEU A 106 17.26 -8.29 -12.75
N ILE A 107 17.22 -7.20 -11.99
CA ILE A 107 16.13 -6.88 -11.07
C ILE A 107 15.42 -5.60 -11.46
N GLY A 108 14.15 -5.72 -11.82
CA GLY A 108 13.30 -4.62 -12.26
C GLY A 108 13.73 -4.07 -13.61
N SER A 109 13.50 -2.76 -13.80
CA SER A 109 13.87 -2.07 -15.04
C SER A 109 15.36 -1.78 -15.04
N THR A 110 16.08 -2.32 -16.01
CA THR A 110 17.49 -2.03 -16.29
C THR A 110 17.65 -1.59 -17.74
N ASN A 111 18.83 -1.12 -18.11
CA ASN A 111 19.17 -0.80 -19.51
C ASN A 111 19.52 -2.06 -20.35
N ARG A 112 19.25 -3.27 -19.84
CA ARG A 112 19.37 -4.51 -20.60
C ARG A 112 18.07 -4.81 -21.35
N PRO A 113 18.10 -5.15 -22.64
CA PRO A 113 16.90 -5.49 -23.43
C PRO A 113 16.06 -6.60 -22.83
N GLU A 114 16.72 -7.53 -22.14
CA GLU A 114 16.05 -8.65 -21.47
C GLU A 114 15.14 -8.20 -20.33
N SER A 115 15.45 -7.12 -19.63
CA SER A 115 14.58 -6.55 -18.59
C SER A 115 13.29 -5.97 -19.17
N GLU A 116 13.38 -5.24 -20.28
CA GLU A 116 12.22 -4.69 -20.98
C GLU A 116 11.30 -5.82 -21.46
N LYS A 117 11.87 -6.83 -22.12
CA LYS A 117 11.14 -8.01 -22.60
C LYS A 117 10.54 -8.82 -21.45
N GLY A 118 11.25 -8.94 -20.32
CA GLY A 118 10.76 -9.63 -19.13
C GLY A 118 9.55 -8.96 -18.48
N ALA A 119 9.47 -7.62 -18.57
CA ALA A 119 8.38 -6.83 -18.04
C ALA A 119 7.19 -6.64 -19.01
N GLU A 120 7.35 -7.02 -20.28
CA GLU A 120 6.33 -6.83 -21.31
C GLU A 120 5.01 -7.52 -20.93
N GLY A 121 3.90 -6.77 -21.02
CA GLY A 121 2.55 -7.24 -20.75
C GLY A 121 2.22 -7.47 -19.27
N LEU A 122 3.11 -7.13 -18.32
CA LEU A 122 2.81 -7.26 -16.89
C LEU A 122 1.86 -6.15 -16.43
N GLY A 123 0.77 -6.54 -15.78
CA GLY A 123 -0.07 -5.64 -15.01
C GLY A 123 0.63 -5.16 -13.73
N LYS A 124 0.12 -4.07 -13.12
CA LYS A 124 0.75 -3.40 -11.95
C LYS A 124 1.12 -4.32 -10.78
N ASN A 125 0.30 -5.33 -10.52
CA ASN A 125 0.53 -6.29 -9.44
C ASN A 125 1.17 -7.60 -9.90
N GLU A 126 1.39 -7.77 -11.20
CA GLU A 126 1.93 -9.00 -11.78
C GLU A 126 3.46 -8.98 -11.76
N TRP A 127 4.03 -10.16 -11.61
CA TRP A 127 5.46 -10.35 -11.62
C TRP A 127 5.84 -11.65 -12.36
N ARG A 128 7.09 -11.68 -12.83
CA ARG A 128 7.67 -12.81 -13.54
C ARG A 128 9.14 -12.98 -13.18
N VAL A 129 9.58 -14.24 -13.08
CA VAL A 129 10.99 -14.64 -13.12
C VAL A 129 11.17 -15.53 -14.33
N SER A 130 12.11 -15.21 -15.19
CA SER A 130 12.37 -15.94 -16.42
C SER A 130 13.88 -15.98 -16.73
N THR A 131 14.26 -16.76 -17.70
CA THR A 131 15.64 -16.83 -18.20
C THR A 131 15.72 -16.29 -19.62
N ALA A 132 16.81 -15.61 -19.95
CA ALA A 132 17.10 -15.11 -21.29
C ALA A 132 18.61 -15.28 -21.56
N GLY A 133 18.98 -16.31 -22.31
CA GLY A 133 20.38 -16.69 -22.49
C GLY A 133 21.02 -17.03 -21.14
N LYS A 134 22.10 -16.31 -20.78
CA LYS A 134 22.78 -16.44 -19.49
C LYS A 134 22.21 -15.52 -18.41
N LYS A 135 21.08 -14.87 -18.64
CA LYS A 135 20.48 -13.95 -17.67
C LYS A 135 19.29 -14.56 -16.97
N ILE A 136 19.16 -14.27 -15.68
CA ILE A 136 17.93 -14.46 -14.90
C ILE A 136 17.27 -13.10 -14.83
N VAL A 137 16.01 -13.00 -15.25
CA VAL A 137 15.26 -11.73 -15.34
C VAL A 137 14.14 -11.77 -14.31
N ILE A 138 14.21 -10.87 -13.34
CA ILE A 138 13.24 -10.72 -12.25
C ILE A 138 12.48 -9.41 -12.48
N SER A 139 11.25 -9.50 -12.95
CA SER A 139 10.44 -8.36 -13.38
C SER A 139 9.12 -8.26 -12.60
N GLY A 140 8.67 -7.05 -12.35
CA GLY A 140 7.35 -6.75 -11.83
C GLY A 140 6.76 -5.53 -12.53
N GLY A 141 5.43 -5.47 -12.64
CA GLY A 141 4.71 -4.31 -13.17
C GLY A 141 4.76 -3.09 -12.25
N SER A 142 5.32 -3.25 -11.05
CA SER A 142 5.64 -2.20 -10.08
C SER A 142 6.82 -2.60 -9.20
N ASP A 143 7.32 -1.67 -8.40
CA ASP A 143 8.40 -1.93 -7.44
C ASP A 143 8.01 -3.02 -6.42
N ILE A 144 6.77 -2.99 -5.92
CA ILE A 144 6.25 -3.99 -4.97
C ILE A 144 6.13 -5.35 -5.64
N ALA A 145 5.64 -5.40 -6.87
CA ALA A 145 5.58 -6.64 -7.65
C ALA A 145 6.99 -7.18 -7.95
N THR A 146 7.97 -6.30 -8.22
CA THR A 146 9.39 -6.69 -8.39
C THR A 146 9.95 -7.31 -7.10
N GLY A 147 9.65 -6.74 -5.93
CA GLY A 147 10.02 -7.33 -4.64
C GLY A 147 9.39 -8.70 -4.40
N ALA A 148 8.13 -8.89 -4.79
CA ALA A 148 7.46 -10.19 -4.73
C ALA A 148 8.15 -11.22 -5.64
N ALA A 149 8.57 -10.81 -6.85
CA ALA A 149 9.34 -11.66 -7.76
C ALA A 149 10.70 -12.08 -7.17
N VAL A 150 11.41 -11.16 -6.50
CA VAL A 150 12.66 -11.47 -5.78
C VAL A 150 12.41 -12.52 -4.70
N ASN A 151 11.35 -12.38 -3.92
CA ASN A 151 11.00 -13.35 -2.87
C ASN A 151 10.63 -14.72 -3.47
N ALA A 152 9.94 -14.76 -4.60
CA ALA A 152 9.63 -16.00 -5.31
C ALA A 152 10.89 -16.69 -5.83
N PHE A 153 11.84 -15.93 -6.38
CA PHE A 153 13.14 -16.44 -6.79
C PHE A 153 13.94 -16.98 -5.60
N LEU A 154 13.98 -16.28 -4.47
CA LEU A 154 14.58 -16.76 -3.22
C LEU A 154 13.97 -18.09 -2.75
N GLY A 155 12.67 -18.27 -2.93
CA GLY A 155 11.99 -19.54 -2.69
C GLY A 155 12.49 -20.66 -3.60
N ALA A 156 12.68 -20.37 -4.88
CA ALA A 156 13.18 -21.33 -5.86
C ALA A 156 14.63 -21.77 -5.59
N LEU A 157 15.44 -20.94 -4.93
CA LEU A 157 16.79 -21.31 -4.52
C LEU A 157 16.85 -22.45 -3.49
N SER A 158 15.71 -22.83 -2.90
CA SER A 158 15.67 -24.03 -2.03
C SER A 158 16.05 -25.34 -2.77
N GLY A 159 15.93 -25.35 -4.09
CA GLY A 159 16.35 -26.44 -4.99
C GLY A 159 17.82 -26.35 -5.47
N ALA A 160 18.55 -25.28 -5.08
CA ALA A 160 19.93 -25.12 -5.49
C ALA A 160 20.87 -26.03 -4.68
N GLU A 161 21.91 -26.54 -5.33
CA GLU A 161 22.89 -27.44 -4.74
C GLU A 161 24.15 -26.67 -4.39
N LYS A 162 24.52 -26.68 -3.09
CA LYS A 162 25.76 -26.08 -2.62
C LYS A 162 26.94 -26.98 -2.95
N THR A 163 27.94 -26.42 -3.60
CA THR A 163 29.24 -27.08 -3.88
C THR A 163 30.37 -26.41 -3.13
N ASP A 164 31.60 -26.93 -3.24
CA ASP A 164 32.77 -26.31 -2.65
C ASP A 164 33.10 -25.00 -3.39
N GLY A 165 32.62 -23.88 -2.82
CA GLY A 165 32.82 -22.52 -3.35
C GLY A 165 31.76 -22.05 -4.37
N GLY A 166 30.71 -22.82 -4.67
CA GLY A 166 29.67 -22.46 -5.63
C GLY A 166 28.26 -22.77 -5.17
N LEU A 167 27.29 -22.29 -5.94
CA LEU A 167 25.86 -22.53 -5.74
C LEU A 167 25.22 -22.88 -7.10
N MET A 168 25.04 -24.17 -7.33
CA MET A 168 24.51 -24.69 -8.60
C MET A 168 23.00 -24.61 -8.62
N LEU A 169 22.44 -23.93 -9.62
CA LEU A 169 21.02 -23.82 -9.89
C LEU A 169 20.71 -24.37 -11.29
N ASP A 170 19.71 -25.25 -11.38
CA ASP A 170 19.20 -25.68 -12.66
C ASP A 170 18.18 -24.66 -13.19
N LEU A 171 18.47 -24.07 -14.34
CA LEU A 171 17.59 -23.14 -15.04
C LEU A 171 16.49 -23.83 -15.85
N ALA A 172 16.55 -25.18 -16.00
CA ALA A 172 15.51 -25.92 -16.70
C ALA A 172 14.17 -25.72 -15.95
N GLY A 173 13.25 -25.03 -16.61
CA GLY A 173 11.94 -24.75 -16.03
C GLY A 173 11.89 -23.59 -15.04
N LEU A 174 12.94 -22.79 -14.92
CA LEU A 174 12.87 -21.54 -14.13
C LEU A 174 11.98 -20.53 -14.88
N ALA A 175 10.68 -20.66 -14.71
CA ALA A 175 9.66 -19.76 -15.21
C ALA A 175 8.61 -19.60 -14.12
N LEU A 176 8.77 -18.57 -13.30
CA LEU A 176 7.84 -18.26 -12.22
C LEU A 176 7.03 -17.03 -12.59
N SER A 177 5.78 -17.03 -12.23
CA SER A 177 4.91 -15.85 -12.36
C SER A 177 3.84 -15.85 -11.28
N GLY A 178 3.32 -14.69 -11.00
CA GLY A 178 2.26 -14.55 -10.02
C GLY A 178 1.80 -13.09 -9.89
N THR A 179 0.98 -12.87 -8.90
CA THR A 179 0.51 -11.54 -8.53
C THR A 179 0.98 -11.22 -7.12
N SER A 180 1.33 -9.95 -6.88
CA SER A 180 1.49 -9.46 -5.52
C SER A 180 0.11 -9.27 -4.91
N GLU A 181 -0.18 -9.95 -3.81
CA GLU A 181 -1.43 -9.77 -3.06
C GLU A 181 -1.41 -8.51 -2.20
N THR A 182 -0.23 -7.93 -1.98
CA THR A 182 -0.09 -6.71 -1.18
C THR A 182 -0.67 -5.52 -1.93
N ARG A 183 -1.73 -4.95 -1.38
CA ARG A 183 -2.39 -3.76 -1.90
C ARG A 183 -2.32 -2.64 -0.87
N TYR A 184 -1.94 -1.46 -1.37
CA TYR A 184 -1.92 -0.24 -0.56
C TYR A 184 -2.97 0.73 -1.12
N LEU A 185 -4.24 0.42 -0.86
CA LEU A 185 -5.33 1.26 -1.34
C LEU A 185 -5.39 2.56 -0.54
N VAL A 186 -5.49 3.67 -1.26
CA VAL A 186 -5.63 5.01 -0.68
C VAL A 186 -6.81 5.75 -1.25
N GLY A 187 -7.50 6.48 -0.40
CA GLY A 187 -8.45 7.52 -0.78
C GLY A 187 -7.74 8.88 -0.84
N LEU A 188 -7.94 9.61 -1.92
CA LEU A 188 -7.31 10.89 -2.20
C LEU A 188 -8.34 11.98 -2.41
N THR A 189 -8.14 13.13 -1.76
CA THR A 189 -8.94 14.34 -2.01
C THR A 189 -8.23 15.21 -3.04
N ASP A 190 -8.67 15.09 -4.30
CA ASP A 190 -8.06 15.84 -5.41
C ASP A 190 -8.79 17.17 -5.65
N GLN A 191 -8.21 18.23 -5.15
CA GLN A 191 -8.77 19.58 -5.29
C GLN A 191 -8.64 20.15 -6.70
N LYS A 192 -7.66 19.71 -7.48
CA LYS A 192 -7.46 20.17 -8.85
C LYS A 192 -8.56 19.70 -9.78
N ASN A 193 -8.99 18.45 -9.62
CA ASN A 193 -10.00 17.82 -10.46
C ASN A 193 -11.39 17.76 -9.79
N SER A 194 -11.51 18.27 -8.57
CA SER A 194 -12.74 18.22 -7.76
C SER A 194 -13.24 16.78 -7.59
N THR A 195 -12.35 15.85 -7.31
CA THR A 195 -12.66 14.41 -7.19
C THR A 195 -12.18 13.81 -5.88
N VAL A 196 -12.91 12.82 -5.39
CA VAL A 196 -12.36 11.77 -4.54
C VAL A 196 -11.92 10.64 -5.45
N ARG A 197 -10.69 10.14 -5.27
CA ARG A 197 -10.15 9.00 -6.00
C ARG A 197 -9.72 7.91 -5.03
N VAL A 198 -9.84 6.67 -5.46
CA VAL A 198 -9.23 5.52 -4.81
C VAL A 198 -8.20 4.93 -5.76
N CYS A 199 -6.97 4.81 -5.31
CA CYS A 199 -5.85 4.30 -6.09
C CYS A 199 -5.10 3.22 -5.30
N ASP A 200 -4.37 2.36 -6.02
CA ASP A 200 -3.44 1.42 -5.42
C ASP A 200 -2.01 1.96 -5.57
N LEU A 201 -1.31 2.20 -4.45
CA LEU A 201 0.06 2.72 -4.45
C LEU A 201 1.06 1.73 -5.03
N ALA A 202 0.74 0.43 -5.04
CA ALA A 202 1.60 -0.60 -5.64
C ALA A 202 1.95 -0.31 -7.10
N GLY A 203 1.08 0.45 -7.81
CA GLY A 203 1.32 0.90 -9.18
C GLY A 203 2.32 2.05 -9.33
N GLY A 204 2.84 2.63 -8.25
CA GLY A 204 3.80 3.75 -8.31
C GLY A 204 3.23 5.07 -8.83
N SER A 205 1.95 5.12 -9.20
CA SER A 205 1.26 6.30 -9.74
C SER A 205 -0.17 6.41 -9.18
N VAL A 206 -0.63 7.65 -9.04
CA VAL A 206 -1.99 8.00 -8.55
C VAL A 206 -2.68 9.02 -9.47
N SER A 207 -2.39 8.99 -10.75
CA SER A 207 -3.05 9.85 -11.76
C SER A 207 -4.52 9.44 -11.97
N VAL A 208 -5.32 10.25 -12.67
CA VAL A 208 -6.76 9.94 -12.94
C VAL A 208 -6.93 8.56 -13.56
N ALA A 209 -6.04 8.21 -14.52
CA ALA A 209 -6.07 6.92 -15.21
C ALA A 209 -5.81 5.71 -14.28
N ASP A 210 -5.19 5.95 -13.11
CA ASP A 210 -4.83 4.90 -12.15
C ASP A 210 -5.94 4.67 -11.11
N SER A 211 -7.03 5.46 -11.17
CA SER A 211 -8.12 5.37 -10.20
C SER A 211 -8.93 4.09 -10.42
N ILE A 212 -9.02 3.26 -9.38
CA ILE A 212 -9.91 2.09 -9.36
C ILE A 212 -11.36 2.47 -9.06
N TRP A 213 -11.55 3.61 -8.43
CA TRP A 213 -12.84 4.25 -8.19
C TRP A 213 -12.63 5.76 -8.09
N SER A 214 -13.57 6.55 -8.60
CA SER A 214 -13.54 8.01 -8.44
C SER A 214 -14.94 8.60 -8.52
N ARG A 215 -15.16 9.69 -7.78
CA ARG A 215 -16.39 10.51 -7.90
C ARG A 215 -15.99 11.97 -8.03
N LYS A 216 -16.56 12.64 -9.04
CA LYS A 216 -16.46 14.08 -9.22
C LYS A 216 -17.55 14.78 -8.41
N TYR A 217 -17.18 15.88 -7.76
CA TYR A 217 -18.08 16.74 -6.99
C TYR A 217 -18.29 18.07 -7.73
N GLU A 218 -19.45 18.68 -7.54
CA GLU A 218 -19.77 19.96 -8.17
C GLU A 218 -18.92 21.11 -7.62
N TYR A 219 -18.52 20.99 -6.35
CA TYR A 219 -17.71 21.98 -5.65
C TYR A 219 -16.24 21.59 -5.61
N TYR A 220 -15.38 22.60 -5.56
CA TYR A 220 -13.94 22.46 -5.40
C TYR A 220 -13.55 22.28 -3.93
N ASN A 221 -12.24 22.14 -3.63
CA ASN A 221 -11.69 21.99 -2.29
C ASN A 221 -12.21 20.76 -1.52
N ILE A 222 -12.11 19.60 -2.14
CA ILE A 222 -12.37 18.36 -1.40
C ILE A 222 -11.38 18.30 -0.25
N ALA A 223 -11.90 18.30 0.99
CA ALA A 223 -11.09 18.44 2.19
C ALA A 223 -10.87 17.13 2.93
N ASP A 224 -11.83 16.21 2.90
CA ASP A 224 -11.70 14.89 3.53
C ASP A 224 -12.49 13.82 2.77
N THR A 225 -12.05 12.56 2.96
CA THR A 225 -12.79 11.39 2.49
C THR A 225 -12.53 10.20 3.41
N ARG A 226 -13.52 9.33 3.60
CA ARG A 226 -13.41 8.11 4.40
C ARG A 226 -14.25 6.99 3.81
N LEU A 227 -13.75 5.76 3.89
CA LEU A 227 -14.53 4.56 3.66
C LEU A 227 -15.15 4.10 4.98
N ARG A 228 -16.46 3.81 4.98
CA ARG A 228 -17.16 3.25 6.13
C ARG A 228 -18.21 2.24 5.67
N GLU A 229 -18.91 1.67 6.60
CA GLU A 229 -20.06 0.81 6.34
C GLU A 229 -21.33 1.43 6.94
N TYR A 230 -22.39 1.51 6.16
CA TYR A 230 -23.69 2.00 6.59
C TYR A 230 -24.79 1.06 6.07
N ASN A 231 -25.57 0.50 7.00
CA ASN A 231 -26.65 -0.45 6.68
C ASN A 231 -26.20 -1.62 5.78
N GLY A 232 -25.00 -2.20 6.07
CA GLY A 232 -24.43 -3.32 5.32
C GLY A 232 -23.85 -2.96 3.94
N ARG A 233 -23.75 -1.67 3.61
CA ARG A 233 -23.13 -1.17 2.36
C ARG A 233 -21.86 -0.40 2.68
N GLU A 234 -20.83 -0.59 1.89
CA GLU A 234 -19.66 0.29 1.92
C GLU A 234 -20.03 1.66 1.35
N VAL A 235 -19.63 2.71 2.06
CA VAL A 235 -19.96 4.10 1.74
C VAL A 235 -18.72 4.98 1.82
N VAL A 236 -18.67 5.98 0.96
CA VAL A 236 -17.65 7.03 0.96
C VAL A 236 -18.25 8.29 1.56
N LEU A 237 -17.64 8.76 2.63
CA LEU A 237 -17.90 10.08 3.18
C LEU A 237 -16.98 11.08 2.50
N ALA A 238 -17.46 12.28 2.23
CA ALA A 238 -16.63 13.38 1.73
C ALA A 238 -17.08 14.71 2.36
N ALA A 239 -16.09 15.52 2.77
CA ALA A 239 -16.26 16.93 3.12
C ALA A 239 -15.61 17.78 2.04
N TYR A 240 -16.29 18.81 1.52
CA TYR A 240 -15.79 19.55 0.38
C TYR A 240 -16.24 21.01 0.35
N GLY A 241 -15.52 21.82 -0.41
CA GLY A 241 -15.81 23.24 -0.63
C GLY A 241 -17.21 23.47 -1.15
N GLY A 242 -17.72 24.69 -1.02
CA GLY A 242 -19.16 24.99 -1.16
C GLY A 242 -19.93 24.72 0.14
N ASN A 243 -19.19 24.44 1.23
CA ASN A 243 -19.73 24.17 2.56
C ASN A 243 -20.56 22.88 2.66
N SER A 244 -20.16 21.82 2.00
CA SER A 244 -20.96 20.60 1.90
C SER A 244 -20.25 19.37 2.46
N ALA A 245 -21.03 18.38 2.88
CA ALA A 245 -20.57 17.02 3.16
C ALA A 245 -21.62 16.03 2.63
N SER A 246 -21.15 14.85 2.22
CA SER A 246 -22.03 13.80 1.69
C SER A 246 -21.56 12.41 2.04
N MET A 247 -22.50 11.45 1.94
CA MET A 247 -22.27 10.02 2.00
C MET A 247 -22.80 9.40 0.72
N VAL A 248 -21.96 8.64 0.03
CA VAL A 248 -22.31 7.98 -1.23
C VAL A 248 -21.96 6.51 -1.19
N SER A 249 -22.62 5.66 -1.98
CA SER A 249 -22.27 4.24 -2.07
C SER A 249 -20.89 4.06 -2.72
N PHE A 250 -20.09 3.15 -2.16
CA PHE A 250 -18.80 2.74 -2.74
C PHE A 250 -19.03 1.59 -3.73
N ASP A 251 -19.69 1.89 -4.83
CA ASP A 251 -19.98 0.99 -5.94
C ASP A 251 -19.97 1.76 -7.26
N ASP A 252 -20.29 1.09 -8.36
CA ASP A 252 -20.33 1.72 -9.69
C ASP A 252 -21.48 2.76 -9.83
N LYS A 253 -22.54 2.61 -9.04
CA LYS A 253 -23.69 3.54 -9.06
C LYS A 253 -23.38 4.86 -8.40
N LYS A 254 -22.51 4.87 -7.37
CA LYS A 254 -22.13 6.09 -6.63
C LYS A 254 -23.34 6.88 -6.14
N GLU A 255 -24.35 6.17 -5.66
CA GLU A 255 -25.62 6.75 -5.21
C GLU A 255 -25.39 7.68 -4.02
N GLU A 256 -25.92 8.90 -4.06
CA GLU A 256 -25.89 9.82 -2.93
C GLU A 256 -26.97 9.40 -1.92
N LEU A 257 -26.51 8.90 -0.76
CA LEU A 257 -27.35 8.38 0.31
C LEU A 257 -27.71 9.48 1.34
N TRP A 258 -26.84 10.47 1.48
CA TRP A 258 -27.02 11.58 2.39
C TRP A 258 -26.18 12.77 1.93
N ARG A 259 -26.69 13.98 2.16
CA ARG A 259 -25.98 15.24 1.92
C ARG A 259 -26.42 16.33 2.87
N THR A 260 -25.50 17.22 3.21
CA THR A 260 -25.79 18.51 3.85
C THR A 260 -25.06 19.64 3.13
N ASP A 261 -25.68 20.82 3.09
CA ASP A 261 -25.09 22.06 2.63
C ASP A 261 -25.01 23.01 3.83
N LEU A 262 -23.80 23.27 4.27
CA LEU A 262 -23.48 24.00 5.50
C LEU A 262 -23.10 25.44 5.15
N THR A 263 -23.78 26.44 5.68
CA THR A 263 -23.38 27.84 5.49
C THR A 263 -22.14 28.18 6.32
N ALA A 264 -21.20 28.92 5.72
CA ALA A 264 -20.02 29.51 6.37
C ALA A 264 -19.23 28.53 7.27
N SER A 265 -19.03 27.31 6.84
CA SER A 265 -18.51 26.24 7.68
C SER A 265 -17.11 25.74 7.29
N ASN A 266 -16.75 25.80 5.98
CA ASN A 266 -15.48 25.25 5.46
C ASN A 266 -15.18 23.86 6.06
N PRO A 267 -15.96 22.83 5.72
CA PRO A 267 -15.84 21.52 6.35
C PRO A 267 -14.51 20.86 6.00
N HIS A 268 -13.80 20.33 7.01
CA HIS A 268 -12.47 19.75 6.89
C HIS A 268 -12.39 18.26 7.23
N ALA A 269 -13.41 17.72 7.89
CA ALA A 269 -13.52 16.28 8.14
C ALA A 269 -14.98 15.87 8.25
N CYS A 270 -15.28 14.61 7.92
CA CYS A 270 -16.54 13.97 8.23
C CYS A 270 -16.32 12.53 8.71
N GLU A 271 -17.15 12.08 9.64
CA GLU A 271 -17.07 10.74 10.21
C GLU A 271 -18.48 10.17 10.43
N LEU A 272 -18.66 8.88 10.15
CA LEU A 272 -19.88 8.14 10.42
C LEU A 272 -19.74 7.41 11.76
N ILE A 273 -20.61 7.73 12.71
CA ILE A 273 -20.68 7.09 14.01
C ILE A 273 -21.66 5.91 13.92
N PRO A 274 -21.33 4.72 14.44
CA PRO A 274 -22.15 3.51 14.28
C PRO A 274 -23.60 3.61 14.77
N CYS A 275 -23.91 4.54 15.67
CA CYS A 275 -25.28 4.78 16.11
C CYS A 275 -26.16 5.48 15.03
N GLY A 276 -25.65 5.71 13.82
CA GLY A 276 -26.39 6.35 12.73
C GLY A 276 -26.27 7.89 12.72
N VAL A 277 -25.16 8.42 13.24
CA VAL A 277 -24.89 9.87 13.26
C VAL A 277 -23.70 10.18 12.33
N ILE A 278 -23.82 11.22 11.50
CA ILE A 278 -22.69 11.79 10.75
C ILE A 278 -22.22 13.05 11.45
N ALA A 279 -20.94 13.08 11.83
CA ALA A 279 -20.29 14.27 12.37
C ALA A 279 -19.51 14.98 11.26
N VAL A 280 -19.59 16.32 11.21
CA VAL A 280 -18.88 17.17 10.26
C VAL A 280 -18.12 18.27 11.02
N ALA A 281 -16.81 18.33 10.82
CA ALA A 281 -15.95 19.36 11.38
C ALA A 281 -16.07 20.65 10.55
N ALA A 282 -16.72 21.66 11.07
CA ALA A 282 -16.94 22.97 10.45
C ALA A 282 -15.85 23.94 10.91
N SER A 283 -14.67 23.93 10.24
CA SER A 283 -13.46 24.64 10.68
C SER A 283 -13.68 26.13 10.92
N THR A 284 -14.11 26.88 9.91
CA THR A 284 -14.38 28.33 10.06
C THR A 284 -15.65 28.61 10.86
N GLY A 285 -16.54 27.64 10.98
CA GLY A 285 -17.70 27.71 11.88
C GLY A 285 -17.35 27.57 13.34
N GLY A 286 -16.15 27.04 13.65
CA GLY A 286 -15.66 26.83 15.01
C GLY A 286 -16.46 25.78 15.78
N GLU A 287 -16.99 24.77 15.09
CA GLU A 287 -17.88 23.77 15.69
C GLU A 287 -17.81 22.42 14.98
N ILE A 288 -18.33 21.39 15.62
CA ILE A 288 -18.65 20.10 15.01
C ILE A 288 -20.16 20.01 14.95
N ARG A 289 -20.71 19.63 13.78
CA ARG A 289 -22.14 19.43 13.57
C ARG A 289 -22.46 17.95 13.44
N PHE A 290 -23.50 17.49 14.14
CA PHE A 290 -23.92 16.11 14.23
C PHE A 290 -25.30 15.96 13.60
N PHE A 291 -25.41 15.09 12.60
CA PHE A 291 -26.61 14.89 11.79
C PHE A 291 -27.11 13.46 11.89
N ASP A 292 -28.41 13.26 11.81
CA ASP A 292 -28.99 11.95 11.55
C ASP A 292 -28.57 11.49 10.13
N ALA A 293 -27.93 10.33 10.04
CA ALA A 293 -27.48 9.74 8.77
C ALA A 293 -28.62 9.28 7.87
N ALA A 294 -29.82 9.02 8.43
CA ALA A 294 -31.04 8.74 7.70
C ALA A 294 -31.86 10.00 7.40
N GLY A 295 -31.46 11.14 7.95
CA GLY A 295 -32.16 12.41 7.82
C GLY A 295 -31.84 13.17 6.53
N ASN A 296 -32.41 14.34 6.42
CA ASN A 296 -32.29 15.19 5.23
C ASN A 296 -31.08 16.15 5.25
N GLY A 297 -30.18 16.02 6.23
CA GLY A 297 -28.99 16.86 6.38
C GLY A 297 -29.24 18.33 6.77
N LYS A 298 -30.44 18.70 7.18
CA LYS A 298 -30.79 20.09 7.54
C LYS A 298 -30.77 20.36 9.02
N THR A 299 -31.15 19.39 9.83
CA THR A 299 -31.19 19.50 11.30
C THR A 299 -29.96 18.86 11.90
N TYR A 300 -29.33 19.57 12.88
CA TYR A 300 -28.13 19.09 13.54
C TYR A 300 -28.06 19.57 14.99
N VAL A 301 -27.25 18.89 15.78
CA VAL A 301 -26.71 19.35 17.06
C VAL A 301 -25.28 19.86 16.83
N ALA A 302 -24.85 20.90 17.52
CA ALA A 302 -23.51 21.45 17.35
C ALA A 302 -22.78 21.55 18.69
N GLU A 303 -21.47 21.22 18.66
CA GLU A 303 -20.52 21.39 19.74
C GLU A 303 -19.39 22.33 19.32
N LYS A 304 -19.02 23.27 20.18
CA LYS A 304 -17.97 24.25 19.88
C LYS A 304 -16.59 23.59 19.91
N LEU A 305 -15.86 23.74 18.82
CA LEU A 305 -14.45 23.38 18.72
C LEU A 305 -13.77 24.29 17.70
N GLU A 306 -12.97 25.25 18.20
CA GLU A 306 -12.25 26.21 17.35
C GLU A 306 -11.40 25.48 16.30
N ASP A 307 -11.59 25.89 15.03
CA ASP A 307 -10.84 25.37 13.88
C ASP A 307 -10.83 23.83 13.83
N SER A 308 -12.00 23.21 13.94
CA SER A 308 -12.14 21.75 13.91
C SER A 308 -11.72 21.17 12.56
N HIS A 309 -10.71 20.25 12.54
CA HIS A 309 -10.06 19.78 11.33
C HIS A 309 -10.04 18.27 11.14
N GLY A 310 -10.13 17.49 12.19
CA GLY A 310 -10.08 16.03 12.12
C GLY A 310 -11.06 15.38 13.05
N LEU A 311 -11.69 14.30 12.62
CA LEU A 311 -12.64 13.49 13.36
C LEU A 311 -12.24 12.03 13.24
N LEU A 312 -12.42 11.23 14.29
CA LEU A 312 -12.19 9.79 14.27
C LEU A 312 -13.07 9.11 15.31
N TRP A 313 -13.95 8.21 14.87
CA TRP A 313 -14.67 7.35 15.79
C TRP A 313 -13.75 6.26 16.35
N ASP A 314 -13.79 6.08 17.67
CA ASP A 314 -13.05 5.06 18.41
C ASP A 314 -14.04 4.03 18.98
N PRO A 315 -14.19 2.86 18.36
CA PRO A 315 -15.16 1.87 18.81
C PRO A 315 -14.76 1.22 20.16
N ALA A 316 -13.47 1.19 20.49
CA ALA A 316 -13.00 0.61 21.76
C ALA A 316 -13.32 1.52 22.96
N ALA A 317 -13.22 2.83 22.77
CA ALA A 317 -13.56 3.82 23.81
C ALA A 317 -15.02 4.29 23.73
N GLY A 318 -15.75 4.01 22.64
CA GLY A 318 -17.12 4.46 22.42
C GLY A 318 -17.24 5.98 22.27
N VAL A 319 -16.21 6.64 21.71
CA VAL A 319 -16.19 8.12 21.59
C VAL A 319 -15.76 8.55 20.18
N LEU A 320 -16.19 9.76 19.81
CA LEU A 320 -15.67 10.50 18.66
C LEU A 320 -14.52 11.39 19.11
N TRP A 321 -13.30 11.08 18.69
CA TRP A 321 -12.16 11.99 18.85
C TRP A 321 -12.23 13.11 17.82
N ALA A 322 -11.82 14.31 18.24
CA ALA A 322 -11.78 15.49 17.39
C ALA A 322 -10.54 16.34 17.70
N VAL A 323 -9.93 16.89 16.65
CA VAL A 323 -8.87 17.91 16.78
C VAL A 323 -9.39 19.26 16.34
N GLY A 324 -9.19 20.26 17.20
CA GLY A 324 -9.29 21.67 16.89
C GLY A 324 -7.90 22.28 16.75
N ARG A 325 -7.81 23.60 16.66
CA ARG A 325 -6.56 24.34 16.44
C ARG A 325 -5.40 23.89 17.33
N THR A 326 -5.67 23.77 18.64
CA THR A 326 -4.65 23.49 19.67
C THR A 326 -5.06 22.41 20.65
N VAL A 327 -6.16 21.70 20.36
CA VAL A 327 -6.73 20.75 21.31
C VAL A 327 -7.18 19.48 20.63
N LEU A 328 -6.89 18.33 21.26
CA LEU A 328 -7.52 17.05 21.05
C LEU A 328 -8.57 16.85 22.14
N THR A 329 -9.79 16.51 21.77
CA THR A 329 -10.88 16.18 22.70
C THR A 329 -11.70 15.01 22.19
N ALA A 330 -12.64 14.52 22.99
CA ALA A 330 -13.52 13.41 22.60
C ALA A 330 -14.96 13.67 23.05
N TYR A 331 -15.92 13.06 22.33
CA TYR A 331 -17.34 13.19 22.59
C TYR A 331 -18.01 11.82 22.66
N GLU A 332 -18.82 11.61 23.68
CA GLU A 332 -19.83 10.54 23.65
C GLU A 332 -20.99 11.01 22.79
N VAL A 333 -21.43 10.15 21.87
CA VAL A 333 -22.52 10.45 20.94
C VAL A 333 -23.53 9.32 21.00
N THR A 334 -24.77 9.65 21.30
CA THR A 334 -25.89 8.71 21.28
C THR A 334 -27.00 9.21 20.38
N PHE A 335 -27.75 8.27 19.79
CA PHE A 335 -28.92 8.54 18.97
C PHE A 335 -30.05 7.62 19.41
N ASP A 336 -31.05 8.20 20.02
CA ASP A 336 -32.22 7.48 20.55
C ASP A 336 -33.50 8.26 20.30
N GLY A 337 -34.54 7.56 19.82
CA GLY A 337 -35.86 8.16 19.54
C GLY A 337 -35.82 9.36 18.61
N GLY A 338 -34.87 9.42 17.65
CA GLY A 338 -34.69 10.54 16.73
C GLY A 338 -33.96 11.76 17.36
N LYS A 339 -33.43 11.62 18.59
CA LYS A 339 -32.68 12.65 19.27
C LYS A 339 -31.19 12.31 19.35
N ILE A 340 -30.36 13.20 18.82
CA ILE A 340 -28.89 13.14 18.98
C ILE A 340 -28.54 13.83 20.31
N THR A 341 -27.73 13.14 21.13
CA THR A 341 -27.15 13.71 22.34
C THR A 341 -25.64 13.61 22.26
N VAL A 342 -24.94 14.71 22.52
CA VAL A 342 -23.49 14.83 22.46
C VAL A 342 -22.98 15.33 23.81
N THR A 343 -21.95 14.66 24.33
CA THR A 343 -21.35 15.04 25.63
C THR A 343 -19.84 15.02 25.52
N GLU A 344 -19.18 16.15 25.76
CA GLU A 344 -17.73 16.22 25.79
C GLU A 344 -17.15 15.41 26.94
N ARG A 345 -16.18 14.56 26.64
CA ARG A 345 -15.35 13.83 27.60
C ARG A 345 -14.17 14.72 28.02
N ARG A 346 -14.42 15.64 28.97
CA ARG A 346 -13.42 16.61 29.44
C ARG A 346 -12.18 15.97 30.06
N ASP A 347 -12.31 14.75 30.58
CA ASP A 347 -11.21 13.94 31.10
C ASP A 347 -10.24 13.43 30.00
N LEU A 348 -10.68 13.47 28.74
CA LEU A 348 -9.88 13.11 27.55
C LEU A 348 -9.35 14.35 26.80
N ARG A 349 -9.72 15.54 27.22
CA ARG A 349 -9.28 16.80 26.61
C ARG A 349 -7.80 17.05 26.90
N THR A 350 -7.00 17.25 25.84
CA THR A 350 -5.54 17.38 25.93
C THR A 350 -5.05 18.48 24.98
N ALA A 351 -4.16 19.36 25.45
CA ALA A 351 -3.51 20.33 24.58
C ALA A 351 -2.56 19.65 23.59
N ILE A 352 -2.65 20.05 22.31
CA ILE A 352 -1.71 19.60 21.28
C ILE A 352 -0.40 20.40 21.42
N PRO A 353 0.78 19.77 21.33
CA PRO A 353 2.07 20.44 21.56
C PRO A 353 2.42 21.55 20.55
N SER A 354 1.69 21.68 19.46
CA SER A 354 1.87 22.73 18.45
C SER A 354 0.55 23.11 17.79
N ASP A 355 0.49 24.33 17.23
CA ASP A 355 -0.70 24.90 16.60
C ASP A 355 -1.02 24.27 15.24
N TRP A 356 -2.24 24.51 14.77
CA TRP A 356 -2.74 24.17 13.45
C TRP A 356 -2.79 22.66 13.23
N ALA A 357 -3.60 21.96 14.04
CA ALA A 357 -3.89 20.56 13.77
C ALA A 357 -4.60 20.43 12.42
N HIS A 358 -4.09 19.53 11.56
CA HIS A 358 -4.59 19.36 10.21
C HIS A 358 -5.29 18.02 10.00
N ASP A 359 -4.87 16.99 10.73
CA ASP A 359 -5.39 15.65 10.50
C ASP A 359 -5.43 14.82 11.77
N LEU A 360 -6.41 13.91 11.83
CA LEU A 360 -6.60 12.91 12.88
C LEU A 360 -6.96 11.58 12.20
N GLN A 361 -6.13 10.57 12.38
CA GLN A 361 -6.29 9.27 11.72
C GLN A 361 -6.06 8.10 12.67
N PRO A 362 -6.69 6.94 12.39
CA PRO A 362 -6.36 5.73 13.12
C PRO A 362 -4.89 5.36 12.92
N TYR A 363 -4.33 4.68 13.91
CA TYR A 363 -3.08 3.96 13.77
C TYR A 363 -3.42 2.47 13.64
N TYR A 364 -3.59 1.99 12.40
CA TYR A 364 -3.96 0.59 12.16
C TYR A 364 -2.89 -0.35 12.73
N GLY A 365 -3.36 -1.43 13.36
CA GLY A 365 -2.51 -2.39 14.07
C GLY A 365 -2.23 -2.03 15.54
N ASN A 366 -2.68 -0.85 16.03
CA ASN A 366 -2.55 -0.48 17.44
C ASN A 366 -3.68 0.45 17.90
N THR A 367 -4.68 -0.11 18.54
CA THR A 367 -5.88 0.62 19.00
C THR A 367 -5.62 1.65 20.11
N ASP A 368 -4.46 1.61 20.79
CA ASP A 368 -4.06 2.66 21.73
C ASP A 368 -3.59 3.94 21.04
N ARG A 369 -3.33 3.91 19.73
CA ARG A 369 -2.65 4.99 19.03
C ARG A 369 -3.51 5.68 17.98
N MET A 370 -3.24 6.96 17.74
CA MET A 370 -3.81 7.75 16.65
C MET A 370 -2.74 8.66 16.05
N TRP A 371 -2.80 8.89 14.74
CA TRP A 371 -1.99 9.93 14.09
C TRP A 371 -2.63 11.29 14.29
N VAL A 372 -1.80 12.29 14.65
CA VAL A 372 -2.19 13.69 14.69
C VAL A 372 -1.14 14.51 13.94
N THR A 373 -1.54 15.24 12.90
CA THR A 373 -0.64 16.14 12.18
C THR A 373 -0.96 17.60 12.48
N THR A 374 0.08 18.42 12.49
CA THR A 374 -0.04 19.87 12.75
C THR A 374 0.76 20.65 11.70
N GLY A 375 0.73 21.98 11.78
CA GLY A 375 1.60 22.84 10.98
C GLY A 375 3.10 22.62 11.23
N SER A 376 3.48 22.05 12.37
CA SER A 376 4.88 21.91 12.79
C SER A 376 5.40 20.49 12.83
N ALA A 377 4.55 19.49 13.04
CA ALA A 377 4.99 18.12 13.32
C ALA A 377 3.92 17.07 13.00
N VAL A 378 4.35 15.82 12.98
CA VAL A 378 3.51 14.61 13.02
C VAL A 378 3.66 13.96 14.38
N TYR A 379 2.56 13.71 15.05
CA TYR A 379 2.51 13.04 16.34
C TYR A 379 1.79 11.71 16.24
N VAL A 380 2.19 10.78 17.11
CA VAL A 380 1.38 9.63 17.50
C VAL A 380 0.84 9.91 18.91
N TYR A 381 -0.48 10.01 19.04
CA TYR A 381 -1.10 10.15 20.35
C TYR A 381 -1.36 8.77 20.96
N SER A 382 -0.82 8.52 22.17
CA SER A 382 -1.15 7.33 22.97
C SER A 382 -2.33 7.65 23.86
N LYS A 383 -3.43 6.93 23.71
CA LYS A 383 -4.67 7.12 24.47
C LYS A 383 -4.50 6.71 25.93
N SER A 384 -3.80 5.61 26.21
CA SER A 384 -3.54 5.12 27.57
C SER A 384 -2.60 6.03 28.35
N GLN A 385 -1.58 6.60 27.68
CA GLN A 385 -0.63 7.53 28.31
C GLN A 385 -1.12 8.98 28.29
N LYS A 386 -2.17 9.30 27.53
CA LYS A 386 -2.66 10.66 27.27
C LYS A 386 -1.53 11.61 26.81
N LYS A 387 -0.68 11.10 25.89
CA LYS A 387 0.56 11.79 25.50
C LYS A 387 0.78 11.77 23.98
N PHE A 388 1.25 12.92 23.47
CA PHE A 388 1.74 13.03 22.10
C PHE A 388 3.20 12.56 22.03
N LEU A 389 3.46 11.56 21.19
CA LEU A 389 4.77 10.97 20.99
C LEU A 389 5.37 11.50 19.69
N THR A 390 6.67 11.82 19.72
CA THR A 390 7.48 12.16 18.55
C THR A 390 8.48 11.04 18.22
N ASP A 391 8.63 10.09 19.14
CA ASP A 391 9.42 8.88 18.96
C ASP A 391 8.47 7.69 18.70
N TYR A 392 8.43 7.26 17.45
CA TYR A 392 7.60 6.16 16.96
C TYR A 392 8.31 5.50 15.75
N PRO A 393 7.95 4.27 15.36
CA PRO A 393 8.56 3.61 14.21
C PRO A 393 8.52 4.50 12.96
N GLY A 394 9.68 4.73 12.35
CA GLY A 394 9.82 5.59 11.17
C GLY A 394 9.84 7.10 11.43
N ALA A 395 9.81 7.57 12.69
CA ALA A 395 9.76 8.99 13.03
C ALA A 395 10.87 9.81 12.34
N ALA A 396 12.09 9.30 12.26
CA ALA A 396 13.22 9.98 11.60
C ALA A 396 12.96 10.32 10.12
N LYS A 397 12.04 9.61 9.45
CA LYS A 397 11.66 9.83 8.04
C LYS A 397 10.30 10.53 7.90
N ILE A 398 9.38 10.27 8.83
CA ILE A 398 7.98 10.74 8.78
C ILE A 398 7.84 12.14 9.36
N GLN A 399 8.62 12.47 10.43
CA GLN A 399 8.55 13.76 11.11
C GLN A 399 8.89 14.92 10.18
N ARG A 400 7.92 15.78 9.96
CA ARG A 400 8.05 17.01 9.16
C ARG A 400 6.91 17.98 9.39
N LYS A 401 7.10 19.21 8.90
CA LYS A 401 6.09 20.28 8.94
C LYS A 401 5.05 20.09 7.84
N ASN A 402 3.87 20.67 8.08
CA ASN A 402 2.80 20.86 7.09
C ASN A 402 2.24 19.57 6.47
N VAL A 403 2.32 18.42 7.14
CA VAL A 403 1.66 17.21 6.64
C VAL A 403 0.15 17.42 6.70
N LYS A 404 -0.52 17.34 5.54
CA LYS A 404 -1.96 17.57 5.41
C LYS A 404 -2.78 16.30 5.55
N GLY A 405 -2.21 15.16 5.25
CA GLY A 405 -2.84 13.87 5.41
C GLY A 405 -1.80 12.79 5.67
N ILE A 406 -2.14 11.82 6.50
CA ILE A 406 -1.33 10.67 6.85
C ILE A 406 -2.22 9.45 7.05
N GLY A 407 -1.68 8.28 6.83
CA GLY A 407 -2.29 7.00 7.19
C GLY A 407 -1.26 5.90 7.21
N ASN A 408 -1.51 4.84 7.96
CA ASN A 408 -0.70 3.64 7.89
C ASN A 408 -1.56 2.44 7.49
N PHE A 409 -0.90 1.40 7.03
CA PHE A 409 -1.47 0.09 6.72
C PHE A 409 -1.17 -0.89 7.86
N GLU A 410 -1.83 -2.05 7.86
CA GLU A 410 -1.69 -3.05 8.93
C GLU A 410 -0.28 -3.62 9.05
N ASP A 411 0.48 -3.66 7.95
CA ASP A 411 1.89 -4.07 7.92
C ASP A 411 2.84 -3.00 8.50
N GLY A 412 2.33 -1.85 8.90
CA GLY A 412 3.09 -0.71 9.42
C GLY A 412 3.58 0.27 8.35
N SER A 413 3.37 0.00 7.05
CA SER A 413 3.70 0.95 5.98
C SER A 413 2.89 2.24 6.14
N VAL A 414 3.52 3.39 5.81
CA VAL A 414 2.93 4.71 6.03
C VAL A 414 2.88 5.50 4.73
N VAL A 415 1.75 6.15 4.47
CA VAL A 415 1.58 7.11 3.39
C VAL A 415 1.27 8.48 3.95
N LEU A 416 1.83 9.52 3.36
CA LEU A 416 1.53 10.90 3.74
C LEU A 416 1.61 11.84 2.54
N ILE A 417 1.02 13.03 2.71
CA ILE A 417 1.10 14.12 1.74
C ILE A 417 1.55 15.42 2.39
N THR A 418 2.53 16.04 1.75
CA THR A 418 3.04 17.37 2.11
C THR A 418 2.81 18.32 0.93
N PRO A 419 2.36 19.57 1.16
CA PRO A 419 2.21 20.55 0.10
C PRO A 419 3.52 20.81 -0.66
N ASP A 420 3.45 20.82 -1.99
CA ASP A 420 4.55 21.16 -2.89
C ASP A 420 4.29 22.45 -3.70
N GLY A 421 3.11 23.05 -3.51
CA GLY A 421 2.69 24.25 -4.24
C GLY A 421 2.33 24.02 -5.71
N GLY A 422 2.24 22.77 -6.17
CA GLY A 422 2.01 22.44 -7.57
C GLY A 422 0.64 22.83 -8.12
N PHE A 423 -0.35 22.99 -7.26
CA PHE A 423 -1.71 23.49 -7.61
C PHE A 423 -2.12 24.64 -6.69
N LYS A 424 -2.18 24.38 -5.39
CA LYS A 424 -2.42 25.39 -4.34
C LYS A 424 -1.31 25.29 -3.30
N THR A 425 -1.09 26.36 -2.56
CA THR A 425 -0.03 26.41 -1.52
C THR A 425 -0.17 25.36 -0.44
N TRP A 426 -1.36 24.77 -0.31
CA TRP A 426 -1.68 23.73 0.67
C TRP A 426 -1.94 22.34 0.06
N THR A 427 -1.70 22.13 -1.23
CA THR A 427 -1.84 20.83 -1.90
C THR A 427 -0.49 20.29 -2.36
N GLY A 428 -0.38 18.97 -2.43
CA GLY A 428 0.75 18.26 -3.00
C GLY A 428 0.33 17.45 -4.24
N ARG A 429 1.28 17.19 -5.14
CA ARG A 429 1.07 16.34 -6.33
C ARG A 429 1.42 14.90 -6.07
N ASP A 430 2.54 14.69 -5.40
CA ASP A 430 3.09 13.37 -5.17
C ASP A 430 2.82 12.93 -3.72
N LEU A 431 2.74 11.62 -3.51
CA LEU A 431 2.63 11.05 -2.17
C LEU A 431 3.99 10.51 -1.73
N ASP A 432 4.29 10.68 -0.46
CA ASP A 432 5.41 9.99 0.18
C ASP A 432 4.90 8.67 0.78
N PHE A 433 5.37 7.56 0.25
CA PHE A 433 5.07 6.23 0.76
C PHE A 433 6.32 5.62 1.40
N TYR A 434 6.17 5.11 2.59
CA TYR A 434 7.21 4.46 3.38
C TYR A 434 6.80 3.01 3.60
N ALA A 435 7.31 2.11 2.77
CA ALA A 435 7.07 0.68 2.92
C ALA A 435 7.82 0.15 4.14
N ALA A 436 7.12 -0.55 5.02
CA ALA A 436 7.73 -1.22 6.17
C ALA A 436 8.57 -2.41 5.68
N ASP A 437 9.78 -2.54 6.25
CA ASP A 437 10.73 -3.60 5.90
C ASP A 437 11.53 -4.00 7.15
N GLY A 438 11.09 -5.06 7.83
CA GLY A 438 11.80 -5.64 8.97
C GLY A 438 12.23 -4.66 10.08
N GLY A 439 11.44 -3.61 10.33
CA GLY A 439 11.74 -2.55 11.31
C GLY A 439 12.40 -1.30 10.69
N SER A 440 12.70 -1.31 9.39
CA SER A 440 13.10 -0.14 8.60
C SER A 440 11.94 0.36 7.72
N TYR A 441 12.15 1.48 7.03
CA TYR A 441 11.19 2.07 6.10
C TYR A 441 11.87 2.42 4.79
N LEU A 442 11.31 1.90 3.70
CA LEU A 442 11.77 2.19 2.34
C LEU A 442 10.91 3.28 1.73
N TYR A 443 11.55 4.34 1.30
CA TYR A 443 10.86 5.48 0.69
C TYR A 443 10.56 5.22 -0.79
N ILE A 444 9.30 5.46 -1.16
CA ILE A 444 8.83 5.45 -2.55
C ILE A 444 8.07 6.76 -2.79
N SER A 445 8.48 7.54 -3.77
CA SER A 445 7.70 8.69 -4.24
C SER A 445 6.65 8.22 -5.23
N VAL A 446 5.38 8.26 -4.84
CA VAL A 446 4.27 7.87 -5.72
C VAL A 446 3.84 9.08 -6.52
N LYS A 447 3.96 9.01 -7.83
CA LYS A 447 3.81 10.14 -8.73
C LYS A 447 2.37 10.38 -9.16
N SER A 448 2.05 11.65 -9.43
CA SER A 448 0.84 12.03 -10.15
C SER A 448 1.16 13.06 -11.24
N THR A 449 0.63 12.83 -12.43
CA THR A 449 0.78 13.75 -13.56
C THR A 449 -0.28 14.85 -13.55
N ASP A 450 -1.39 14.65 -12.86
CA ASP A 450 -2.61 15.46 -12.98
C ASP A 450 -3.26 15.87 -11.67
N GLY A 451 -2.76 15.38 -10.52
CA GLY A 451 -3.34 15.60 -9.21
C GLY A 451 -3.00 16.95 -8.56
N GLY A 452 -3.82 17.31 -7.57
CA GLY A 452 -3.57 18.38 -6.60
C GLY A 452 -4.25 17.97 -5.29
N PHE A 453 -3.56 17.12 -4.50
CA PHE A 453 -4.15 16.43 -3.37
C PHE A 453 -4.02 17.25 -2.09
N TYR A 454 -5.08 17.25 -1.28
CA TYR A 454 -5.07 17.85 0.05
C TYR A 454 -4.87 16.80 1.14
N LYS A 455 -5.61 15.70 1.10
CA LYS A 455 -5.47 14.60 2.05
C LYS A 455 -5.32 13.24 1.37
N VAL A 456 -4.61 12.37 2.03
CA VAL A 456 -4.49 10.93 1.72
C VAL A 456 -5.00 10.12 2.91
N ARG A 457 -5.67 9.00 2.63
CA ARG A 457 -6.22 8.05 3.60
C ARG A 457 -5.82 6.63 3.24
N ALA A 458 -5.32 5.85 4.18
CA ALA A 458 -5.37 4.40 4.01
C ALA A 458 -6.84 4.00 3.83
N TRP A 459 -7.13 3.30 2.72
CA TRP A 459 -8.52 3.01 2.33
C TRP A 459 -9.01 1.76 3.02
N ASN A 460 -9.49 1.93 4.23
CA ASN A 460 -9.97 0.88 5.11
C ASN A 460 -11.29 1.33 5.74
N LYS A 461 -12.31 0.45 5.76
CA LYS A 461 -13.60 0.75 6.36
C LYS A 461 -13.60 0.68 7.89
N ASN A 462 -12.63 -0.01 8.47
CA ASN A 462 -12.47 -0.12 9.91
C ASN A 462 -12.04 1.23 10.51
N TYR A 463 -12.51 1.49 11.69
CA TYR A 463 -12.17 2.72 12.40
C TYR A 463 -10.74 2.68 12.99
N GLN A 464 -10.29 1.49 13.36
CA GLN A 464 -8.94 1.23 13.92
C GLN A 464 -8.50 -0.21 13.63
#